data_37016a9d201570751e45f0a0ab657b57
#
_entry.id   37016a9d201570751e45f0a0ab657b57
#
_cell.length_a   1.000
_cell.length_b   1.000
_cell.length_c   1.000
_cell.angle_alpha   90.00
_cell.angle_beta   90.00
_cell.angle_gamma   90.00
#
_symmetry.space_group_name_H-M   'P 1'
#
loop_
_entity.id
_entity.type
_entity.pdbx_description
1 polymer ?
#
loop_
_entity_poly.entity_id
_entity_poly.type
_entity_poly.pdbx_seq_one_letter_code
_entity_poly.pdbx_strand_id
1 'polypeptide(L)'
;MHARGLTHFDVHFENITTDGERFCVGDFGLALSAAFELTSEEIEFAAHHQRYDQGRAAFAYVHCLTSAFFGSERWPENFRALLKSAPSSIPPAVVGTLQQHAPLALAFLDFSRRLQHEDKHARYPADL
;
A
#
# COMPACT_ATOMS: atom_id res chain seq x y z
N MET A 1 3.82 13.69 -2.45
CA MET A 1 4.00 13.77 -1.00
C MET A 1 5.45 13.52 -0.63
N HIS A 2 6.06 12.38 -0.94
CA HIS A 2 7.45 12.06 -0.57
C HIS A 2 8.50 13.09 -1.01
N ALA A 3 8.42 13.63 -2.24
CA ALA A 3 9.32 14.69 -2.71
C ALA A 3 9.28 15.98 -1.86
N ARG A 4 8.30 16.10 -0.96
CA ARG A 4 8.15 17.21 0.00
C ARG A 4 8.38 16.77 1.45
N GLY A 5 8.93 15.58 1.67
CA GLY A 5 9.21 15.04 3.00
C GLY A 5 7.96 14.75 3.82
N LEU A 6 6.84 14.37 3.16
CA LEU A 6 5.59 14.00 3.82
C LEU A 6 5.30 12.53 3.58
N THR A 7 5.12 11.77 4.65
CA THR A 7 4.59 10.41 4.66
C THR A 7 3.22 10.42 5.35
N HIS A 8 2.21 9.91 4.69
CA HIS A 8 0.82 9.97 5.15
C HIS A 8 0.47 8.87 6.16
N PHE A 9 1.04 7.68 5.99
CA PHE A 9 0.83 6.46 6.79
C PHE A 9 -0.56 5.83 6.71
N ASP A 10 -1.55 6.50 6.11
CA ASP A 10 -2.92 5.97 5.98
C ASP A 10 -3.53 6.20 4.59
N VAL A 11 -2.76 5.99 3.53
CA VAL A 11 -3.23 6.11 2.15
C VAL A 11 -4.09 4.90 1.78
N HIS A 12 -5.40 5.07 1.83
CA HIS A 12 -6.39 4.11 1.32
C HIS A 12 -7.55 4.85 0.64
N PHE A 13 -8.42 4.12 -0.06
CA PHE A 13 -9.43 4.75 -0.92
C PHE A 13 -10.44 5.63 -0.17
N GLU A 14 -10.74 5.35 1.09
CA GLU A 14 -11.65 6.18 1.90
C GLU A 14 -11.06 7.56 2.23
N ASN A 15 -9.70 7.68 2.21
CA ASN A 15 -9.00 8.94 2.41
C ASN A 15 -8.65 9.64 1.08
N ILE A 16 -9.15 9.12 -0.04
CA ILE A 16 -8.94 9.71 -1.38
C ILE A 16 -10.27 10.17 -1.94
N THR A 17 -10.36 11.44 -2.25
CA THR A 17 -11.53 12.05 -2.91
C THR A 17 -11.15 12.53 -4.31
N THR A 18 -12.13 12.64 -5.20
CA THR A 18 -11.93 13.15 -6.56
C THR A 18 -13.09 14.02 -6.99
N ASP A 19 -12.78 15.05 -7.77
CA ASP A 19 -13.76 15.87 -8.52
C ASP A 19 -13.92 15.38 -9.98
N GLY A 20 -13.27 14.26 -10.35
CA GLY A 20 -13.22 13.70 -11.69
C GLY A 20 -11.98 14.12 -12.50
N GLU A 21 -11.29 15.18 -12.10
CA GLU A 21 -10.07 15.67 -12.75
C GLU A 21 -8.84 15.50 -11.86
N ARG A 22 -9.01 15.60 -10.54
CA ARG A 22 -7.93 15.54 -9.55
C ARG A 22 -8.26 14.55 -8.45
N PHE A 23 -7.20 14.02 -7.85
CA PHE A 23 -7.28 13.25 -6.62
C PHE A 23 -6.75 14.09 -5.47
N CYS A 24 -7.53 14.16 -4.40
CA CYS A 24 -7.15 14.81 -3.15
C CYS A 24 -7.05 13.74 -2.07
N VAL A 25 -5.94 13.73 -1.35
CA VAL A 25 -5.77 12.88 -0.16
C VAL A 25 -6.15 13.70 1.06
N GLY A 26 -7.02 13.15 1.90
CA GLY A 26 -7.45 13.73 3.17
C GLY A 26 -6.98 12.92 4.37
N ASP A 27 -7.42 13.31 5.56
CA ASP A 27 -7.12 12.66 6.85
C ASP A 27 -5.61 12.49 7.12
N PHE A 28 -4.95 13.60 7.40
CA PHE A 28 -3.53 13.64 7.75
C PHE A 28 -3.24 13.36 9.24
N GLY A 29 -4.18 12.75 9.98
CA GLY A 29 -4.04 12.50 11.42
C GLY A 29 -2.86 11.62 11.81
N LEU A 30 -2.37 10.76 10.91
CA LEU A 30 -1.20 9.91 11.11
C LEU A 30 0.04 10.40 10.35
N ALA A 31 -0.07 11.52 9.64
CA ALA A 31 1.00 11.96 8.75
C ALA A 31 2.22 12.48 9.52
N LEU A 32 3.41 12.17 8.99
CA LEU A 32 4.69 12.68 9.46
C LEU A 32 5.31 13.57 8.38
N SER A 33 5.77 14.75 8.78
CA SER A 33 6.39 15.71 7.86
C SER A 33 7.78 16.09 8.33
N ALA A 34 8.73 16.17 7.40
CA ALA A 34 10.06 16.70 7.65
C ALA A 34 10.07 18.19 8.06
N ALA A 35 8.92 18.88 7.92
CA ALA A 35 8.74 20.25 8.41
C ALA A 35 8.35 20.33 9.90
N PHE A 36 8.06 19.20 10.55
CA PHE A 36 7.79 19.14 11.98
C PHE A 36 9.09 19.14 12.78
N GLU A 37 9.02 19.57 14.04
CA GLU A 37 10.13 19.41 15.00
C GLU A 37 10.18 17.94 15.46
N LEU A 38 10.85 17.10 14.67
CA LEU A 38 10.95 15.67 14.91
C LEU A 38 12.09 15.35 15.86
N THR A 39 11.86 14.39 16.75
CA THR A 39 12.93 13.73 17.53
C THR A 39 13.82 12.88 16.62
N SER A 40 15.01 12.50 17.12
CA SER A 40 15.92 11.61 16.38
C SER A 40 15.28 10.26 16.03
N GLU A 41 14.43 9.74 16.93
CA GLU A 41 13.71 8.48 16.72
C GLU A 41 12.65 8.59 15.63
N GLU A 42 11.92 9.71 15.58
CA GLU A 42 10.92 9.97 14.53
C GLU A 42 11.59 10.20 13.16
N ILE A 43 12.75 10.84 13.13
CA ILE A 43 13.54 11.00 11.89
C ILE A 43 13.98 9.61 11.38
N GLU A 44 14.51 8.76 12.26
CA GLU A 44 14.89 7.38 11.90
C GLU A 44 13.68 6.57 11.43
N PHE A 45 12.57 6.67 12.13
CA PHE A 45 11.32 6.01 11.75
C PHE A 45 10.85 6.46 10.36
N ALA A 46 10.80 7.77 10.11
CA ALA A 46 10.43 8.32 8.80
C ALA A 46 11.35 7.82 7.67
N ALA A 47 12.67 7.78 7.93
CA ALA A 47 13.64 7.29 6.97
C ALA A 47 13.42 5.82 6.58
N HIS A 48 13.09 4.97 7.56
CA HIS A 48 12.80 3.55 7.32
C HIS A 48 11.45 3.30 6.62
N HIS A 49 10.52 4.25 6.66
CA HIS A 49 9.16 4.07 6.14
C HIS A 49 8.84 4.96 4.93
N GLN A 50 9.84 5.50 4.24
CA GLN A 50 9.65 6.41 3.10
C GLN A 50 8.75 5.85 1.98
N ARG A 51 8.77 4.55 1.75
CA ARG A 51 7.97 3.87 0.71
C ARG A 51 6.67 3.26 1.21
N TYR A 52 6.36 3.45 2.49
CA TYR A 52 5.17 2.88 3.12
C TYR A 52 3.88 3.24 2.38
N ASP A 53 3.67 4.53 2.06
CA ASP A 53 2.46 4.99 1.36
C ASP A 53 2.30 4.36 -0.02
N GLN A 54 3.40 4.12 -0.74
CA GLN A 54 3.37 3.45 -2.04
C GLN A 54 2.90 2.00 -1.89
N GLY A 55 3.43 1.29 -0.90
CA GLY A 55 3.01 -0.08 -0.59
C GLY A 55 1.57 -0.15 -0.13
N ARG A 56 1.15 0.76 0.75
CA ARG A 56 -0.22 0.85 1.26
C ARG A 56 -1.23 1.10 0.14
N ALA A 57 -0.93 2.04 -0.76
CA ALA A 57 -1.78 2.34 -1.91
C ALA A 57 -1.84 1.17 -2.90
N ALA A 58 -0.70 0.55 -3.23
CA ALA A 58 -0.64 -0.64 -4.09
C ALA A 58 -1.43 -1.80 -3.49
N PHE A 59 -1.30 -2.04 -2.19
CA PHE A 59 -2.06 -3.06 -1.46
C PHE A 59 -3.56 -2.80 -1.54
N ALA A 60 -4.03 -1.57 -1.25
CA ALA A 60 -5.44 -1.21 -1.30
C ALA A 60 -6.02 -1.43 -2.71
N TYR A 61 -5.26 -1.05 -3.73
CA TYR A 61 -5.65 -1.20 -5.13
C TYR A 61 -5.77 -2.68 -5.55
N VAL A 62 -4.74 -3.47 -5.27
CA VAL A 62 -4.72 -4.90 -5.57
C VAL A 62 -5.82 -5.65 -4.80
N HIS A 63 -6.00 -5.33 -3.52
CA HIS A 63 -7.07 -5.89 -2.70
C HIS A 63 -8.45 -5.60 -3.29
N CYS A 64 -8.72 -4.34 -3.64
CA CYS A 64 -9.99 -3.93 -4.23
C CYS A 64 -10.27 -4.68 -5.54
N LEU A 65 -9.32 -4.68 -6.48
CA LEU A 65 -9.49 -5.36 -7.76
C LEU A 65 -9.67 -6.87 -7.60
N THR A 66 -8.83 -7.52 -6.79
CA THR A 66 -8.94 -8.98 -6.58
C THR A 66 -10.27 -9.34 -5.93
N SER A 67 -10.70 -8.55 -4.93
CA SER A 67 -11.96 -8.79 -4.23
C SER A 67 -13.18 -8.59 -5.13
N ALA A 68 -13.12 -7.69 -6.10
CA ALA A 68 -14.19 -7.50 -7.07
C ALA A 68 -14.44 -8.74 -7.94
N PHE A 69 -13.42 -9.55 -8.23
CA PHE A 69 -13.55 -10.77 -9.04
C PHE A 69 -13.80 -12.03 -8.22
N PHE A 70 -13.28 -12.12 -6.99
CA PHE A 70 -13.24 -13.36 -6.21
C PHE A 70 -13.88 -13.24 -4.83
N GLY A 71 -14.37 -12.08 -4.43
CA GLY A 71 -14.76 -11.81 -3.05
C GLY A 71 -13.57 -11.50 -2.13
N SER A 72 -13.87 -10.93 -0.97
CA SER A 72 -12.84 -10.44 -0.03
C SER A 72 -12.28 -11.50 0.93
N GLU A 73 -13.02 -12.60 1.16
CA GLU A 73 -12.69 -13.54 2.24
C GLU A 73 -11.33 -14.23 2.08
N ARG A 74 -10.94 -14.55 0.84
CA ARG A 74 -9.69 -15.27 0.53
C ARG A 74 -8.86 -14.52 -0.50
N TRP A 75 -8.91 -13.19 -0.44
CA TRP A 75 -8.25 -12.37 -1.45
C TRP A 75 -6.71 -12.58 -1.53
N PRO A 76 -5.95 -12.82 -0.45
CA PRO A 76 -4.51 -12.99 -0.58
C PRO A 76 -4.13 -14.26 -1.35
N GLU A 77 -4.88 -15.37 -1.13
CA GLU A 77 -4.69 -16.63 -1.85
C GLU A 77 -5.13 -16.48 -3.31
N ASN A 78 -6.29 -15.87 -3.53
CA ASN A 78 -6.83 -15.61 -4.88
C ASN A 78 -5.87 -14.73 -5.68
N PHE A 79 -5.31 -13.70 -5.08
CA PHE A 79 -4.32 -12.84 -5.72
C PHE A 79 -3.06 -13.62 -6.10
N ARG A 80 -2.49 -14.41 -5.20
CA ARG A 80 -1.32 -15.25 -5.49
C ARG A 80 -1.60 -16.29 -6.58
N ALA A 81 -2.80 -16.87 -6.60
CA ALA A 81 -3.21 -17.80 -7.65
C ALA A 81 -3.31 -17.12 -9.01
N LEU A 82 -3.90 -15.90 -9.05
CA LEU A 82 -4.01 -15.08 -10.26
C LEU A 82 -2.63 -14.71 -10.84
N LEU A 83 -1.66 -14.38 -10.01
CA LEU A 83 -0.30 -14.09 -10.45
C LEU A 83 0.39 -15.29 -11.10
N LYS A 84 0.03 -16.52 -10.71
CA LYS A 84 0.57 -17.76 -11.31
C LYS A 84 -0.16 -18.12 -12.60
N SER A 85 -1.47 -18.00 -12.62
CA SER A 85 -2.30 -18.35 -13.77
C SER A 85 -3.62 -17.59 -13.71
N ALA A 86 -3.75 -16.55 -14.52
CA ALA A 86 -4.96 -15.76 -14.57
C ALA A 86 -6.07 -16.49 -15.33
N PRO A 87 -7.32 -16.55 -14.79
CA PRO A 87 -8.47 -17.06 -15.52
C PRO A 87 -8.75 -16.20 -16.76
N SER A 88 -9.21 -16.85 -17.84
CA SER A 88 -9.57 -16.14 -19.10
C SER A 88 -10.76 -15.17 -18.94
N SER A 89 -11.51 -15.29 -17.85
CA SER A 89 -12.62 -14.40 -17.52
C SER A 89 -12.16 -13.03 -17.03
N ILE A 90 -10.88 -12.86 -16.67
CA ILE A 90 -10.33 -11.57 -16.23
C ILE A 90 -9.69 -10.86 -17.43
N PRO A 91 -10.05 -9.59 -17.71
CA PRO A 91 -9.45 -8.84 -18.80
C PRO A 91 -7.92 -8.76 -18.68
N PRO A 92 -7.16 -8.98 -19.79
CA PRO A 92 -5.69 -8.93 -19.75
C PRO A 92 -5.11 -7.63 -19.19
N ALA A 93 -5.79 -6.49 -19.42
CA ALA A 93 -5.37 -5.20 -18.87
C ALA A 93 -5.43 -5.19 -17.33
N VAL A 94 -6.43 -5.83 -16.72
CA VAL A 94 -6.55 -5.96 -15.26
C VAL A 94 -5.44 -6.85 -14.73
N VAL A 95 -5.16 -7.97 -15.39
CA VAL A 95 -4.08 -8.88 -15.01
C VAL A 95 -2.74 -8.14 -15.06
N GLY A 96 -2.45 -7.41 -16.15
CA GLY A 96 -1.23 -6.62 -16.28
C GLY A 96 -1.07 -5.58 -15.16
N THR A 97 -2.16 -4.89 -14.82
CA THR A 97 -2.15 -3.93 -13.72
C THR A 97 -1.88 -4.60 -12.37
N LEU A 98 -2.52 -5.74 -12.09
CA LEU A 98 -2.27 -6.50 -10.86
C LEU A 98 -0.83 -6.98 -10.77
N GLN A 99 -0.27 -7.48 -11.88
CA GLN A 99 1.14 -7.90 -11.94
C GLN A 99 2.11 -6.74 -11.72
N GLN A 100 1.83 -5.57 -12.27
CA GLN A 100 2.65 -4.37 -12.09
C GLN A 100 2.74 -3.92 -10.63
N HIS A 101 1.64 -4.00 -9.89
CA HIS A 101 1.57 -3.56 -8.49
C HIS A 101 1.87 -4.68 -7.47
N ALA A 102 2.00 -5.92 -7.94
CA ALA A 102 2.20 -7.09 -7.09
C ALA A 102 3.41 -6.99 -6.14
N PRO A 103 4.60 -6.54 -6.56
CA PRO A 103 5.75 -6.47 -5.66
C PRO A 103 5.48 -5.60 -4.43
N LEU A 104 4.97 -4.39 -4.63
CA LEU A 104 4.65 -3.45 -3.55
C LEU A 104 3.51 -3.96 -2.66
N ALA A 105 2.46 -4.52 -3.26
CA ALA A 105 1.31 -5.03 -2.53
C ALA A 105 1.66 -6.24 -1.66
N LEU A 106 2.48 -7.17 -2.17
CA LEU A 106 2.92 -8.35 -1.42
C LEU A 106 3.90 -7.97 -0.30
N ALA A 107 4.79 -7.03 -0.54
CA ALA A 107 5.70 -6.53 0.48
C ALA A 107 4.95 -5.82 1.62
N PHE A 108 3.91 -5.03 1.29
CA PHE A 108 3.06 -4.42 2.29
C PHE A 108 2.26 -5.46 3.09
N LEU A 109 1.72 -6.47 2.43
CA LEU A 109 1.01 -7.58 3.08
C LEU A 109 1.93 -8.34 4.05
N ASP A 110 3.16 -8.67 3.64
CA ASP A 110 4.12 -9.36 4.49
C ASP A 110 4.56 -8.48 5.68
N PHE A 111 4.86 -7.21 5.42
CA PHE A 111 5.16 -6.23 6.48
C PHE A 111 4.02 -6.14 7.51
N SER A 112 2.77 -5.99 7.06
CA SER A 112 1.60 -5.88 7.93
C SER A 112 1.41 -7.14 8.78
N ARG A 113 1.61 -8.34 8.19
CA ARG A 113 1.55 -9.60 8.91
C ARG A 113 2.63 -9.69 9.99
N ARG A 114 3.86 -9.31 9.66
CA ARG A 114 4.97 -9.28 10.62
C ARG A 114 4.71 -8.30 11.76
N LEU A 115 4.24 -7.10 11.44
CA LEU A 115 3.92 -6.07 12.43
C LEU A 115 2.80 -6.52 13.40
N GLN A 116 1.79 -7.24 12.90
CA GLN A 116 0.66 -7.71 13.70
C GLN A 116 0.97 -8.93 14.56
N HIS A 117 1.80 -9.86 14.08
CA HIS A 117 1.93 -11.20 14.66
C HIS A 117 3.33 -11.57 15.13
N GLU A 118 4.38 -10.88 14.69
CA GLU A 118 5.76 -11.29 14.95
C GLU A 118 6.58 -10.21 15.65
N ASP A 119 6.60 -8.98 15.13
CA ASP A 119 7.47 -7.90 15.61
C ASP A 119 6.81 -6.53 15.46
N LYS A 120 6.45 -5.90 16.58
CA LYS A 120 5.86 -4.56 16.62
C LYS A 120 6.80 -3.44 16.16
N HIS A 121 8.09 -3.72 16.03
CA HIS A 121 9.12 -2.81 15.53
C HIS A 121 9.57 -3.15 14.11
N ALA A 122 8.81 -3.99 13.39
CA ALA A 122 9.11 -4.35 12.01
C ALA A 122 9.30 -3.09 11.15
N ARG A 123 10.40 -3.07 10.36
CA ARG A 123 10.69 -1.98 9.43
C ARG A 123 10.08 -2.29 8.06
N TYR A 124 9.55 -1.27 7.40
CA TYR A 124 9.08 -1.41 6.03
C TYR A 124 10.27 -1.61 5.08
N PRO A 125 10.21 -2.56 4.12
CA PRO A 125 11.33 -2.78 3.19
C PRO A 125 11.66 -1.53 2.39
N ALA A 126 12.92 -1.10 2.42
CA ALA A 126 13.39 0.09 1.69
C ALA A 126 13.74 -0.21 0.22
N ASP A 127 14.09 -1.47 -0.09
CA ASP A 127 14.70 -1.90 -1.36
C ASP A 127 13.69 -2.42 -2.39
N LEU A 128 12.48 -1.84 -2.46
CA LEU A 128 11.40 -2.26 -3.36
C LEU A 128 11.25 -1.35 -4.58
#